data_6aeefd22d4ab507090a2c1e93bb3a011
#
_entry.id   6aeefd22d4ab507090a2c1e93bb3a011
#
_cell.length_a   1.000
_cell.length_b   1.000
_cell.length_c   1.000
_cell.angle_alpha   90.00
_cell.angle_beta   90.00
_cell.angle_gamma   90.00
#
_symmetry.space_group_name_H-M   'P 1'
#
loop_
_entity.id
_entity.type
_entity.pdbx_description
1 polymer ?
#
loop_
_entity_poly.entity_id
_entity_poly.type
_entity_poly.pdbx_seq_one_letter_code
_entity_poly.pdbx_strand_id
1 'polypeptide(L)' 'MPFTKRVLPRRQQTLSTQLGSVSVKITTQPNGRERFKVEHDDILRLAAEHQLDYLSVQQAVNNEIAQTLGYGT' A
#
# COMPACT_ATOMS: atom_id res chain seq x y z
N MET A 1 -25.58 -10.93 17.76
CA MET A 1 -25.50 -10.15 17.61
C MET A 1 -25.06 -9.32 17.17
N PRO A 2 -25.06 -9.02 16.72
CA PRO A 2 -24.44 -8.35 16.22
C PRO A 2 -24.66 -7.20 15.90
N PHE A 3 -24.20 -6.37 15.93
CA PHE A 3 -24.48 -5.29 15.58
C PHE A 3 -23.67 -5.00 14.56
N THR A 4 -24.08 -4.31 13.65
CA THR A 4 -23.41 -4.05 12.60
C THR A 4 -22.82 -2.78 12.64
N LYS A 5 -21.60 -2.63 12.51
CA LYS A 5 -20.99 -1.45 12.44
C LYS A 5 -20.80 -1.19 11.02
N ARG A 6 -21.18 -0.12 10.49
CA ARG A 6 -20.96 0.22 9.18
C ARG A 6 -19.58 0.68 9.02
N VAL A 7 -18.68 -0.10 8.53
CA VAL A 7 -17.30 0.21 8.33
C VAL A 7 -17.04 0.10 6.86
N LEU A 8 -16.28 1.05 6.30
CA LEU A 8 -15.91 0.97 4.91
C LEU A 8 -15.04 -0.26 4.69
N PRO A 9 -15.23 -0.96 3.58
CA PRO A 9 -14.39 -2.12 3.29
C PRO A 9 -12.94 -1.72 3.22
N ARG A 10 -12.12 -2.48 3.87
CA ARG A 10 -10.69 -2.29 3.81
C ARG A 10 -10.02 -3.63 3.97
N ARG A 11 -8.90 -3.77 3.33
CA ARG A 11 -8.17 -5.02 3.41
C ARG A 11 -6.69 -4.71 3.38
N GLN A 12 -5.92 -5.64 3.86
CA GLN A 12 -4.48 -5.51 3.88
C GLN A 12 -3.89 -6.63 3.06
N GLN A 13 -2.95 -6.30 2.21
CA GLN A 13 -2.28 -7.27 1.36
C GLN A 13 -0.80 -7.07 1.46
N THR A 14 -0.05 -8.15 1.27
CA THR A 14 1.38 -8.07 1.14
C THR A 14 1.70 -8.20 -0.34
N LEU A 15 2.42 -7.24 -0.87
CA LEU A 15 2.78 -7.23 -2.27
C LEU A 15 4.29 -7.25 -2.42
N SER A 16 4.75 -7.95 -3.44
CA SER A 16 6.18 -8.00 -3.72
C SER A 16 6.56 -6.89 -4.66
N THR A 17 7.63 -6.21 -4.35
CA THR A 17 8.19 -5.19 -5.24
C THR A 17 9.63 -5.54 -5.52
N GLN A 18 10.23 -4.80 -6.43
CA GLN A 18 11.63 -5.02 -6.75
C GLN A 18 12.53 -4.82 -5.54
N LEU A 19 12.10 -3.96 -4.63
CA LEU A 19 12.87 -3.70 -3.43
C LEU A 19 12.58 -4.68 -2.31
N GLY A 20 11.44 -5.36 -2.35
CA GLY A 20 11.06 -6.29 -1.31
C GLY A 20 9.57 -6.31 -1.10
N SER A 21 9.14 -7.07 -0.12
CA SER A 21 7.71 -7.17 0.20
C SER A 21 7.28 -6.00 1.05
N VAL A 22 6.10 -5.49 0.77
CA VAL A 22 5.53 -4.40 1.56
C VAL A 22 4.09 -4.71 1.88
N SER A 23 3.61 -4.19 2.98
CA SER A 23 2.20 -4.31 3.36
C SER A 23 1.45 -3.09 2.87
N VAL A 24 0.32 -3.34 2.25
CA VAL A 24 -0.49 -2.28 1.65
C VAL A 24 -1.89 -2.38 2.21
N LYS A 25 -2.43 -1.25 2.63
CA LYS A 25 -3.82 -1.18 3.07
C LYS A 25 -4.64 -0.61 1.92
N ILE A 26 -5.70 -1.29 1.59
CA ILE A 26 -6.59 -0.88 0.51
C ILE A 26 -7.94 -0.55 1.12
N THR A 27 -8.41 0.65 0.85
CA THR A 27 -9.68 1.13 1.38
C THR A 27 -10.59 1.52 0.23
N THR A 28 -11.83 1.06 0.29
CA THR A 28 -12.83 1.44 -0.70
C THR A 28 -13.58 2.65 -0.16
N GLN A 29 -13.59 3.71 -0.96
CA GLN A 29 -14.26 4.94 -0.57
C GLN A 29 -15.75 4.87 -0.88
N PRO A 30 -16.56 5.74 -0.28
CA PRO A 30 -18.00 5.73 -0.54
C PRO A 30 -18.38 5.91 -2.00
N ASN A 31 -17.52 6.57 -2.77
CA ASN A 31 -17.81 6.78 -4.19
C ASN A 31 -17.40 5.59 -5.04
N GLY A 32 -17.00 4.49 -4.43
CA GLY A 32 -16.62 3.30 -5.16
C GLY A 32 -15.16 3.22 -5.56
N ARG A 33 -14.41 4.27 -5.31
CA ARG A 33 -13.00 4.25 -5.64
C ARG A 33 -12.19 3.61 -4.54
N GLU A 34 -11.10 2.99 -4.93
CA GLU A 34 -10.20 2.38 -3.97
C GLU A 34 -8.96 3.22 -3.82
N ARG A 35 -8.42 3.22 -2.63
CA ARG A 35 -7.16 3.87 -2.33
C ARG A 35 -6.26 2.87 -1.65
N PHE A 36 -4.97 3.01 -1.87
CA PHE A 36 -4.02 2.16 -1.18
C PHE A 36 -3.02 3.02 -0.43
N LYS A 37 -2.46 2.45 0.61
CA LYS A 37 -1.45 3.11 1.40
C LYS A 37 -0.43 2.08 1.83
N VAL A 38 0.84 2.38 1.60
CA VAL A 38 1.93 1.49 1.97
C VAL A 38 2.30 1.80 3.41
N GLU A 39 2.61 0.75 4.17
CA GLU A 39 3.02 0.92 5.56
C GLU A 39 4.34 1.66 5.63
N HIS A 40 4.37 2.66 6.51
CA HIS A 40 5.55 3.49 6.69
C HIS A 40 6.77 2.67 7.13
N ASP A 41 6.55 1.73 8.04
CA ASP A 41 7.64 0.92 8.56
C ASP A 41 8.30 0.08 7.48
N ASP A 42 7.52 -0.39 6.53
CA ASP A 42 8.07 -1.16 5.42
C ASP A 42 8.95 -0.29 4.53
N ILE A 43 8.52 0.95 4.30
CA ILE A 43 9.34 1.87 3.51
C ILE A 43 10.68 2.12 4.22
N LEU A 44 10.62 2.35 5.52
CA LEU A 44 11.86 2.58 6.28
C LEU A 44 12.77 1.36 6.22
N ARG A 45 12.20 0.17 6.36
CA ARG A 45 12.99 -1.04 6.31
C ARG A 45 13.69 -1.20 4.97
N LEU A 46 12.95 -1.00 3.89
CA LEU A 46 13.53 -1.13 2.57
C LEU A 46 14.57 -0.07 2.29
N ALA A 47 14.32 1.14 2.77
CA ALA A 47 15.29 2.21 2.60
C ALA A 47 16.62 1.85 3.28
N ALA A 48 16.53 1.28 4.48
CA ALA A 48 17.72 0.86 5.19
C ALA A 48 18.41 -0.30 4.49
N GLU A 49 17.64 -1.27 4.04
CA GLU A 49 18.22 -2.46 3.41
C GLU A 49 18.92 -2.12 2.11
N HIS A 50 18.38 -1.19 1.35
CA HIS A 50 18.93 -0.85 0.05
C HIS A 50 19.75 0.43 0.06
N GLN A 51 19.90 1.03 1.23
CA GLN A 51 20.67 2.25 1.39
C GLN A 51 20.14 3.36 0.48
N LEU A 52 18.83 3.48 0.46
CA LEU A 52 18.14 4.49 -0.32
C LEU A 52 17.42 5.44 0.63
N ASP A 53 17.10 6.62 0.14
CA ASP A 53 16.34 7.53 0.97
C ASP A 53 14.86 7.17 0.94
N TYR A 54 14.13 7.68 1.92
CA TYR A 54 12.72 7.33 2.10
C TYR A 54 11.89 7.66 0.87
N LEU A 55 12.07 8.86 0.33
CA LEU A 55 11.26 9.28 -0.81
C LEU A 55 11.50 8.45 -2.05
N SER A 56 12.75 8.05 -2.28
CA SER A 56 13.04 7.20 -3.42
C SER A 56 12.35 5.86 -3.30
N VAL A 57 12.39 5.26 -2.11
CA VAL A 57 11.73 3.98 -1.89
C VAL A 57 10.23 4.15 -2.01
N GLN A 58 9.70 5.20 -1.41
CA GLN A 58 8.26 5.43 -1.44
C GLN A 58 7.76 5.57 -2.87
N GLN A 59 8.45 6.35 -3.68
CA GLN A 59 8.03 6.54 -5.07
C GLN A 59 8.11 5.24 -5.87
N ALA A 60 9.20 4.51 -5.70
CA ALA A 60 9.37 3.26 -6.43
C ALA A 60 8.30 2.25 -6.04
N VAL A 61 8.04 2.13 -4.75
CA VAL A 61 7.04 1.18 -4.26
C VAL A 61 5.65 1.60 -4.72
N ASN A 62 5.32 2.88 -4.59
CA ASN A 62 4.00 3.35 -5.01
C ASN A 62 3.76 3.12 -6.49
N ASN A 63 4.75 3.40 -7.31
CA ASN A 63 4.61 3.18 -8.75
C ASN A 63 4.39 1.72 -9.06
N GLU A 64 5.14 0.85 -8.41
CA GLU A 64 5.02 -0.57 -8.67
C GLU A 64 3.67 -1.11 -8.22
N ILE A 65 3.21 -0.67 -7.06
CA ILE A 65 1.92 -1.10 -6.56
C ILE A 65 0.79 -0.60 -7.43
N ALA A 66 0.88 0.64 -7.89
CA ALA A 66 -0.14 1.18 -8.78
C ALA A 66 -0.25 0.36 -10.06
N GLN A 67 0.88 -0.06 -10.60
CA GLN A 67 0.85 -0.91 -11.78
C GLN A 67 0.28 -2.29 -11.48
N THR A 68 0.66 -2.86 -10.35
CA THR A 68 0.18 -4.18 -9.96
C THR A 68 -1.32 -4.19 -9.75
N LEU A 69 -1.85 -3.15 -9.12
CA LEU A 69 -3.28 -3.09 -8.83
C LEU A 69 -4.08 -2.45 -9.96
N GLY A 70 -3.42 -1.95 -10.99
CA GLY A 70 -4.14 -1.35 -12.10
C GLY A 70 -4.57 0.07 -11.88
N TYR A 71 -3.99 0.75 -10.91
CA TYR A 71 -4.33 2.13 -10.64
C TYR A 71 -3.45 3.06 -11.45
N GLY A 72 -3.89 4.25 -11.62
CA GLY A 72 -3.05 5.29 -12.10
C GLY A 72 -2.56 5.17 -13.51
N THR A 73 -3.37 4.67 -14.33
CA THR A 73 -2.94 4.59 -15.68
C THR A 73 -2.71 5.83 -16.38
#